data_d222262b1ca0da6e913a7384792fee3a
#
_entry.id   d222262b1ca0da6e913a7384792fee3a
#
_cell.length_a   1.000
_cell.length_b   1.000
_cell.length_c   1.000
_cell.angle_alpha   90.00
_cell.angle_beta   90.00
_cell.angle_gamma   90.00
#
_symmetry.space_group_name_H-M   'P 1'
#
loop_
_entity.id
_entity.type
_entity.pdbx_description
1 polymer ?
#
loop_
_entity_poly.entity_id
_entity_poly.type
_entity_poly.pdbx_seq_one_letter_code
_entity_poly.pdbx_strand_id
1 'polypeptide(L)'
;WGHKKSEKVAKSIEGPISSMVPASFLQAHSNISIILDEEASSELTRYKTPWLVKDCKWNDTLRKKAISWLCNKLQKPILKLTQRDYNENGLSDLLETEGSAYELNIWMFNQLQRSITGWPGGKPNHSDENRPERAIPTKKRVLVFSPHPDDDVISMGGTLARLIDQNHEVYVAYQTSGNIAVSDEDARRYVDVSIATSGDSKKM
;
A
#
# COMPACT_ATOMS: atom_id res chain seq x y z
N TRP A 1 3.89 -28.46 8.64
CA TRP A 1 4.49 -27.39 9.41
C TRP A 1 4.96 -26.26 8.50
N GLY A 2 4.84 -25.01 8.99
CA GLY A 2 5.34 -23.81 8.36
C GLY A 2 4.45 -23.21 7.27
N HIS A 3 4.68 -21.93 6.99
CA HIS A 3 3.87 -21.10 6.10
C HIS A 3 3.73 -21.67 4.66
N LYS A 4 4.76 -22.36 4.15
CA LYS A 4 4.71 -22.99 2.80
C LYS A 4 3.62 -24.07 2.66
N LYS A 5 3.04 -24.54 3.77
CA LYS A 5 1.97 -25.53 3.79
C LYS A 5 0.58 -24.93 3.97
N SER A 6 0.47 -23.67 4.37
CA SER A 6 -0.78 -23.03 4.79
C SER A 6 -1.89 -23.10 3.75
N GLU A 7 -1.59 -22.83 2.47
CA GLU A 7 -2.58 -22.94 1.40
C GLU A 7 -3.09 -24.38 1.20
N LYS A 8 -2.17 -25.35 1.26
CA LYS A 8 -2.55 -26.77 1.14
C LYS A 8 -3.35 -27.24 2.33
N VAL A 9 -3.02 -26.77 3.53
CA VAL A 9 -3.77 -27.04 4.77
C VAL A 9 -5.18 -26.47 4.64
N ALA A 10 -5.35 -25.22 4.24
CA ALA A 10 -6.67 -24.62 4.03
C ALA A 10 -7.50 -25.40 3.00
N LYS A 11 -6.91 -25.76 1.87
CA LYS A 11 -7.58 -26.58 0.84
C LYS A 11 -7.98 -27.96 1.37
N SER A 12 -7.19 -28.55 2.26
CA SER A 12 -7.47 -29.88 2.82
C SER A 12 -8.57 -29.86 3.88
N ILE A 13 -8.67 -28.78 4.68
CA ILE A 13 -9.57 -28.68 5.83
C ILE A 13 -10.88 -27.99 5.48
N GLU A 14 -10.82 -26.92 4.69
CA GLU A 14 -11.95 -26.02 4.39
C GLU A 14 -12.36 -26.06 2.90
N GLY A 15 -11.52 -26.63 2.04
CA GLY A 15 -11.81 -26.76 0.61
C GLY A 15 -12.77 -27.92 0.29
N PRO A 16 -13.22 -28.03 -0.98
CA PRO A 16 -14.06 -29.14 -1.42
C PRO A 16 -13.29 -30.48 -1.32
N ILE A 17 -14.01 -31.53 -0.96
CA ILE A 17 -13.46 -32.88 -0.97
C ILE A 17 -13.18 -33.27 -2.42
N SER A 18 -11.93 -33.59 -2.73
CA SER A 18 -11.50 -33.84 -4.10
C SER A 18 -10.25 -34.73 -4.16
N SER A 19 -10.18 -35.57 -5.20
CA SER A 19 -8.99 -36.39 -5.49
C SER A 19 -7.76 -35.53 -5.85
N MET A 20 -7.94 -34.29 -6.27
CA MET A 20 -6.86 -33.34 -6.51
C MET A 20 -6.19 -32.88 -5.21
N VAL A 21 -6.90 -33.00 -4.09
CA VAL A 21 -6.40 -32.73 -2.74
C VAL A 21 -6.73 -33.94 -1.85
N PRO A 22 -5.97 -35.04 -1.93
CA PRO A 22 -6.33 -36.30 -1.25
C PRO A 22 -6.57 -36.15 0.24
N ALA A 23 -5.84 -35.26 0.93
CA ALA A 23 -6.05 -34.98 2.35
C ALA A 23 -7.44 -34.41 2.67
N SER A 24 -8.18 -33.87 1.68
CA SER A 24 -9.54 -33.35 1.87
C SER A 24 -10.54 -34.47 2.22
N PHE A 25 -10.28 -35.73 1.86
CA PHE A 25 -11.12 -36.88 2.26
C PHE A 25 -11.18 -37.09 3.77
N LEU A 26 -10.18 -36.57 4.51
CA LEU A 26 -10.18 -36.61 5.97
C LEU A 26 -11.35 -35.83 6.58
N GLN A 27 -11.89 -34.83 5.88
CA GLN A 27 -13.08 -34.08 6.33
C GLN A 27 -14.31 -34.98 6.56
N ALA A 28 -14.40 -36.10 5.86
CA ALA A 28 -15.48 -37.06 6.01
C ALA A 28 -15.30 -38.06 7.19
N HIS A 29 -14.15 -38.00 7.86
CA HIS A 29 -13.86 -38.93 8.95
C HIS A 29 -14.44 -38.39 10.26
N SER A 30 -15.23 -39.25 10.98
CA SER A 30 -15.96 -38.86 12.19
C SER A 30 -15.07 -38.59 13.42
N ASN A 31 -13.85 -39.11 13.43
CA ASN A 31 -12.92 -38.94 14.54
C ASN A 31 -11.52 -38.57 14.02
N ILE A 32 -11.30 -37.27 13.80
CA ILE A 32 -10.02 -36.74 13.34
C ILE A 32 -9.55 -35.60 14.25
N SER A 33 -8.26 -35.59 14.53
CA SER A 33 -7.57 -34.45 15.17
C SER A 33 -6.47 -33.92 14.24
N ILE A 34 -6.50 -32.64 13.97
CA ILE A 34 -5.52 -31.97 13.10
C ILE A 34 -4.67 -31.04 13.96
N ILE A 35 -3.37 -31.32 14.02
CA ILE A 35 -2.41 -30.56 14.80
C ILE A 35 -1.56 -29.74 13.83
N LEU A 36 -1.59 -28.41 13.97
CA LEU A 36 -0.91 -27.44 13.11
C LEU A 36 -0.11 -26.47 13.96
N ASP A 37 0.97 -25.95 13.41
CA ASP A 37 1.60 -24.74 13.91
C ASP A 37 0.84 -23.49 13.41
N GLU A 38 1.15 -22.33 13.98
CA GLU A 38 0.50 -21.07 13.65
C GLU A 38 0.70 -20.68 12.18
N GLU A 39 1.92 -20.89 11.67
CA GLU A 39 2.27 -20.58 10.28
C GLU A 39 1.51 -21.45 9.28
N ALA A 40 1.38 -22.74 9.54
CA ALA A 40 0.63 -23.66 8.68
C ALA A 40 -0.89 -23.39 8.73
N SER A 41 -1.40 -22.84 9.83
CA SER A 41 -2.82 -22.50 9.99
C SER A 41 -3.20 -21.11 9.46
N SER A 42 -2.24 -20.30 9.04
CA SER A 42 -2.43 -18.88 8.70
C SER A 42 -3.48 -18.61 7.60
N GLU A 43 -3.68 -19.54 6.68
CA GLU A 43 -4.67 -19.43 5.60
C GLU A 43 -6.07 -19.97 5.96
N LEU A 44 -6.24 -20.60 7.15
CA LEU A 44 -7.56 -21.04 7.60
C LEU A 44 -8.45 -19.82 7.90
N THR A 45 -9.74 -19.94 7.58
CA THR A 45 -10.73 -18.87 7.75
C THR A 45 -10.72 -18.29 9.15
N ARG A 46 -10.62 -19.15 10.18
CA ARG A 46 -10.56 -18.70 11.59
C ARG A 46 -9.35 -17.79 11.94
N TYR A 47 -8.29 -17.84 11.15
CA TYR A 47 -7.09 -17.00 11.31
C TYR A 47 -7.05 -15.87 10.28
N LYS A 48 -7.41 -16.18 9.05
CA LYS A 48 -7.35 -15.22 7.94
C LYS A 48 -8.48 -14.18 8.02
N THR A 49 -9.70 -14.65 8.25
CA THR A 49 -10.93 -13.84 8.31
C THR A 49 -11.80 -14.26 9.48
N PRO A 50 -11.33 -14.08 10.73
CA PRO A 50 -12.00 -14.62 11.93
C PRO A 50 -13.44 -14.13 12.10
N TRP A 51 -13.75 -12.92 11.63
CA TRP A 51 -15.11 -12.34 11.67
C TRP A 51 -16.16 -13.11 10.86
N LEU A 52 -15.74 -14.02 9.97
CA LEU A 52 -16.67 -14.87 9.21
C LEU A 52 -17.12 -16.11 9.99
N VAL A 53 -16.45 -16.46 11.10
CA VAL A 53 -16.68 -17.73 11.81
C VAL A 53 -16.86 -17.58 13.31
N LYS A 54 -16.65 -16.39 13.86
CA LYS A 54 -16.83 -16.12 15.31
C LYS A 54 -16.95 -14.62 15.58
N ASP A 55 -17.52 -14.29 16.74
CA ASP A 55 -17.50 -12.93 17.26
C ASP A 55 -16.05 -12.45 17.49
N CYS A 56 -15.77 -11.22 17.14
CA CYS A 56 -14.46 -10.63 17.23
C CYS A 56 -14.44 -9.48 18.24
N LYS A 57 -13.36 -9.43 19.02
CA LYS A 57 -13.02 -8.20 19.74
C LYS A 57 -12.21 -7.32 18.79
N TRP A 58 -12.84 -6.26 18.30
CA TRP A 58 -12.24 -5.37 17.34
C TRP A 58 -11.11 -4.54 17.97
N ASN A 59 -10.01 -4.44 17.25
CA ASN A 59 -8.88 -3.58 17.53
C ASN A 59 -8.35 -3.04 16.19
N ASP A 60 -7.45 -2.07 16.25
CA ASP A 60 -6.93 -1.41 15.04
C ASP A 60 -6.35 -2.37 14.02
N THR A 61 -5.62 -3.39 14.47
CA THR A 61 -5.03 -4.41 13.58
C THR A 61 -6.10 -5.22 12.87
N LEU A 62 -7.11 -5.68 13.60
CA LEU A 62 -8.17 -6.50 13.05
C LEU A 62 -9.09 -5.68 12.14
N ARG A 63 -9.38 -4.41 12.50
CA ARG A 63 -10.11 -3.46 11.65
C ARG A 63 -9.40 -3.22 10.33
N LYS A 64 -8.10 -2.92 10.36
CA LYS A 64 -7.28 -2.76 9.14
C LYS A 64 -7.32 -4.00 8.27
N LYS A 65 -7.17 -5.18 8.88
CA LYS A 65 -7.21 -6.46 8.17
C LYS A 65 -8.56 -6.70 7.50
N ALA A 66 -9.67 -6.47 8.21
CA ALA A 66 -11.03 -6.66 7.71
C ALA A 66 -11.35 -5.72 6.54
N ILE A 67 -11.05 -4.43 6.69
CA ILE A 67 -11.30 -3.43 5.64
C ILE A 67 -10.43 -3.69 4.41
N SER A 68 -9.16 -4.02 4.60
CA SER A 68 -8.27 -4.38 3.48
C SER A 68 -8.76 -5.64 2.74
N TRP A 69 -9.20 -6.64 3.49
CA TRP A 69 -9.79 -7.85 2.92
C TRP A 69 -11.05 -7.52 2.11
N LEU A 70 -11.94 -6.67 2.64
CA LEU A 70 -13.16 -6.27 1.96
C LEU A 70 -12.87 -5.51 0.65
N CYS A 71 -11.92 -4.58 0.67
CA CYS A 71 -11.44 -3.87 -0.53
C CYS A 71 -10.97 -4.84 -1.61
N ASN A 72 -10.12 -5.80 -1.21
CA ASN A 72 -9.57 -6.80 -2.13
C ASN A 72 -10.63 -7.75 -2.67
N LYS A 73 -11.57 -8.18 -1.81
CA LYS A 73 -12.67 -9.06 -2.22
C LYS A 73 -13.60 -8.41 -3.25
N LEU A 74 -13.92 -7.13 -3.04
CA LEU A 74 -14.86 -6.39 -3.89
C LEU A 74 -14.17 -5.61 -5.01
N GLN A 75 -12.85 -5.55 -5.02
CA GLN A 75 -12.06 -4.70 -5.93
C GLN A 75 -12.51 -3.23 -5.88
N LYS A 76 -12.85 -2.76 -4.68
CA LYS A 76 -13.30 -1.38 -4.42
C LYS A 76 -12.27 -0.61 -3.60
N PRO A 77 -12.01 0.67 -3.94
CA PRO A 77 -11.21 1.55 -3.09
C PRO A 77 -11.89 1.77 -1.73
N ILE A 78 -11.09 1.99 -0.69
CA ILE A 78 -11.56 2.16 0.70
C ILE A 78 -12.71 3.18 0.79
N LEU A 79 -12.52 4.38 0.23
CA LEU A 79 -13.51 5.46 0.30
C LEU A 79 -14.80 5.21 -0.51
N LYS A 80 -14.85 4.12 -1.27
CA LYS A 80 -16.03 3.71 -2.05
C LYS A 80 -16.80 2.55 -1.41
N LEU A 81 -16.33 2.01 -0.28
CA LEU A 81 -17.06 1.00 0.46
C LEU A 81 -18.31 1.60 1.09
N THR A 82 -19.41 0.87 1.00
CA THR A 82 -20.74 1.28 1.51
C THR A 82 -21.15 0.43 2.69
N GLN A 83 -22.13 0.89 3.46
CA GLN A 83 -22.76 0.12 4.53
C GLN A 83 -23.20 -1.29 4.07
N ARG A 84 -23.74 -1.36 2.85
CA ARG A 84 -24.16 -2.61 2.24
C ARG A 84 -22.99 -3.56 1.99
N ASP A 85 -21.85 -3.04 1.51
CA ASP A 85 -20.66 -3.86 1.27
C ASP A 85 -20.18 -4.57 2.55
N TYR A 86 -20.20 -3.87 3.68
CA TYR A 86 -19.87 -4.45 4.98
C TYR A 86 -20.87 -5.52 5.40
N ASN A 87 -22.17 -5.20 5.37
CA ASN A 87 -23.23 -6.09 5.82
C ASN A 87 -23.28 -7.40 5.01
N GLU A 88 -23.23 -7.30 3.68
CA GLU A 88 -23.27 -8.47 2.81
C GLU A 88 -22.00 -9.35 2.88
N ASN A 89 -20.95 -8.87 3.53
CA ASN A 89 -19.68 -9.59 3.68
C ASN A 89 -19.34 -9.96 5.12
N GLY A 90 -20.35 -10.03 6.01
CA GLY A 90 -20.19 -10.55 7.37
C GLY A 90 -19.45 -9.60 8.32
N LEU A 91 -19.52 -8.30 8.06
CA LEU A 91 -18.89 -7.25 8.87
C LEU A 91 -19.91 -6.33 9.55
N SER A 92 -21.15 -6.80 9.75
CA SER A 92 -22.19 -6.05 10.45
C SER A 92 -21.80 -5.75 11.89
N ASP A 93 -21.21 -6.71 12.59
CA ASP A 93 -20.69 -6.57 13.94
C ASP A 93 -19.62 -5.46 14.05
N LEU A 94 -18.76 -5.32 13.04
CA LEU A 94 -17.79 -4.23 12.96
C LEU A 94 -18.49 -2.86 12.87
N LEU A 95 -19.57 -2.76 12.09
CA LEU A 95 -20.32 -1.53 11.96
C LEU A 95 -21.07 -1.18 13.26
N GLU A 96 -21.63 -2.16 13.95
CA GLU A 96 -22.36 -1.97 15.19
C GLU A 96 -21.44 -1.53 16.33
N THR A 97 -20.23 -2.05 16.38
CA THR A 97 -19.29 -1.80 17.48
C THR A 97 -18.40 -0.57 17.25
N GLU A 98 -18.02 -0.30 16.01
CA GLU A 98 -16.95 0.66 15.71
C GLU A 98 -17.43 1.88 14.88
N GLY A 99 -18.70 1.88 14.44
CA GLY A 99 -19.32 3.00 13.76
C GLY A 99 -19.65 2.75 12.30
N SER A 100 -20.13 3.80 11.64
CA SER A 100 -20.59 3.70 10.24
C SER A 100 -19.48 3.34 9.24
N ALA A 101 -19.88 2.80 8.08
CA ALA A 101 -18.94 2.53 6.99
C ALA A 101 -18.16 3.78 6.58
N TYR A 102 -18.79 4.94 6.59
CA TYR A 102 -18.13 6.22 6.28
C TYR A 102 -16.99 6.53 7.27
N GLU A 103 -17.27 6.42 8.57
CA GLU A 103 -16.27 6.68 9.62
C GLU A 103 -15.12 5.69 9.57
N LEU A 104 -15.41 4.40 9.38
CA LEU A 104 -14.40 3.36 9.23
C LEU A 104 -13.53 3.57 7.99
N ASN A 105 -14.13 3.94 6.86
CA ASN A 105 -13.41 4.23 5.64
C ASN A 105 -12.44 5.41 5.81
N ILE A 106 -12.92 6.51 6.41
CA ILE A 106 -12.08 7.68 6.70
C ILE A 106 -10.97 7.34 7.70
N TRP A 107 -11.30 6.60 8.75
CA TRP A 107 -10.31 6.13 9.71
C TRP A 107 -9.21 5.30 9.03
N MET A 108 -9.59 4.30 8.23
CA MET A 108 -8.64 3.43 7.52
C MET A 108 -7.77 4.21 6.52
N PHE A 109 -8.39 5.10 5.75
CA PHE A 109 -7.68 5.96 4.82
C PHE A 109 -6.63 6.82 5.53
N ASN A 110 -7.01 7.44 6.65
CA ASN A 110 -6.08 8.24 7.46
C ASN A 110 -4.95 7.38 8.06
N GLN A 111 -5.24 6.15 8.48
CA GLN A 111 -4.21 5.22 8.98
C GLN A 111 -3.19 4.88 7.90
N LEU A 112 -3.63 4.63 6.67
CA LEU A 112 -2.72 4.36 5.55
C LEU A 112 -1.91 5.60 5.16
N GLN A 113 -2.54 6.77 5.10
CA GLN A 113 -1.80 8.01 4.86
C GLN A 113 -0.71 8.27 5.92
N ARG A 114 -0.99 7.93 7.17
CA ARG A 114 -0.02 8.08 8.27
C ARG A 114 1.16 7.11 8.16
N SER A 115 0.99 5.98 7.50
CA SER A 115 2.08 5.04 7.29
C SER A 115 3.13 5.53 6.29
N ILE A 116 2.79 6.54 5.46
CA ILE A 116 3.72 7.23 4.57
C ILE A 116 4.49 8.25 5.41
N THR A 117 5.46 7.79 6.18
CA THR A 117 6.27 8.61 7.05
C THR A 117 7.17 9.56 6.25
N GLY A 118 7.28 10.82 6.70
CA GLY A 118 8.10 11.84 6.05
C GLY A 118 7.57 12.30 4.69
N TRP A 119 6.30 12.06 4.39
CA TRP A 119 5.67 12.58 3.18
C TRP A 119 5.66 14.12 3.21
N PRO A 120 6.27 14.78 2.21
CA PRO A 120 6.39 16.24 2.19
C PRO A 120 5.05 16.96 2.03
N GLY A 121 4.03 16.29 1.49
CA GLY A 121 2.70 16.83 1.21
C GLY A 121 1.70 16.78 2.37
N GLY A 122 2.14 16.54 3.61
CA GLY A 122 1.22 16.52 4.76
C GLY A 122 0.40 17.80 4.87
N LYS A 123 -0.89 17.68 5.29
CA LYS A 123 -1.80 18.81 5.44
C LYS A 123 -1.16 19.89 6.32
N PRO A 124 -1.20 21.18 5.92
CA PRO A 124 -0.49 22.28 6.59
C PRO A 124 -0.84 22.43 8.09
N ASN A 125 -2.04 22.08 8.50
CA ASN A 125 -2.56 22.30 9.86
C ASN A 125 -2.72 21.02 10.67
N HIS A 126 -1.97 19.97 10.38
CA HIS A 126 -1.99 18.77 11.20
C HIS A 126 -1.14 18.98 12.46
N SER A 127 -1.75 18.74 13.64
CA SER A 127 -0.99 18.72 14.88
C SER A 127 0.05 17.58 14.86
N ASP A 128 1.26 17.88 15.30
CA ASP A 128 2.36 16.91 15.35
C ASP A 128 2.23 15.91 16.51
N GLU A 129 1.26 16.11 17.41
CA GLU A 129 1.01 15.24 18.57
C GLU A 129 0.80 13.78 18.20
N ASN A 130 0.15 13.51 17.08
CA ASN A 130 -0.09 12.15 16.58
C ASN A 130 0.92 11.70 15.49
N ARG A 131 1.97 12.48 15.27
CA ARG A 131 2.98 12.23 14.24
C ARG A 131 4.36 12.68 14.71
N PRO A 132 4.92 11.99 15.71
CA PRO A 132 6.22 12.33 16.28
C PRO A 132 7.35 12.32 15.22
N GLU A 133 7.19 11.57 14.15
CA GLU A 133 8.12 11.54 13.01
C GLU A 133 8.20 12.86 12.22
N ARG A 134 7.23 13.77 12.41
CA ARG A 134 7.27 15.11 11.82
C ARG A 134 7.95 16.14 12.70
N ALA A 135 7.78 15.99 14.01
CA ALA A 135 8.40 16.88 15.00
C ALA A 135 9.93 16.74 15.00
N ILE A 136 10.42 15.54 14.69
CA ILE A 136 11.86 15.25 14.54
C ILE A 136 12.03 14.51 13.21
N PRO A 137 12.19 15.21 12.08
CA PRO A 137 12.34 14.57 10.78
C PRO A 137 13.62 13.72 10.78
N THR A 138 13.44 12.42 10.84
CA THR A 138 14.53 11.46 10.67
C THR A 138 15.00 11.54 9.22
N LYS A 139 16.28 11.85 9.01
CA LYS A 139 16.89 11.83 7.68
C LYS A 139 16.67 10.48 7.01
N LYS A 140 16.08 10.49 5.83
CA LYS A 140 15.78 9.29 5.03
C LYS A 140 16.62 9.27 3.78
N ARG A 141 16.91 8.07 3.29
CA ARG A 141 17.43 7.84 1.95
C ARG A 141 16.26 7.50 1.04
N VAL A 142 16.08 8.29 -0.01
CA VAL A 142 14.96 8.19 -0.96
C VAL A 142 15.53 7.92 -2.34
N LEU A 143 15.06 6.88 -2.99
CA LEU A 143 15.37 6.58 -4.38
C LEU A 143 14.13 6.82 -5.23
N VAL A 144 14.27 7.69 -6.22
CA VAL A 144 13.23 8.02 -7.19
C VAL A 144 13.61 7.37 -8.53
N PHE A 145 12.72 6.57 -9.07
CA PHE A 145 12.88 6.02 -10.41
C PHE A 145 12.21 6.94 -11.42
N SER A 146 12.99 7.44 -12.37
CA SER A 146 12.52 8.24 -13.49
C SER A 146 12.63 7.41 -14.77
N PRO A 147 11.53 7.12 -15.46
CA PRO A 147 11.57 6.38 -16.73
C PRO A 147 12.44 7.08 -17.78
N HIS A 148 12.31 8.39 -17.90
CA HIS A 148 13.12 9.23 -18.80
C HIS A 148 13.75 10.39 -18.01
N PRO A 149 14.81 11.00 -18.54
CA PRO A 149 15.47 12.15 -17.91
C PRO A 149 14.63 13.42 -17.99
N ASP A 150 13.60 13.56 -17.23
CA ASP A 150 12.72 14.72 -17.02
C ASP A 150 11.46 14.36 -16.24
N ASP A 151 11.04 13.09 -16.29
CA ASP A 151 9.82 12.60 -15.64
C ASP A 151 9.82 12.87 -14.13
N ASP A 152 10.98 12.78 -13.49
CA ASP A 152 11.16 13.10 -12.07
C ASP A 152 10.83 14.57 -11.75
N VAL A 153 11.21 15.49 -12.62
CA VAL A 153 10.94 16.92 -12.45
C VAL A 153 9.51 17.26 -12.84
N ILE A 154 9.04 16.78 -14.00
CA ILE A 154 7.70 17.06 -14.52
C ILE A 154 6.63 16.47 -13.61
N SER A 155 6.79 15.21 -13.21
CA SER A 155 5.77 14.51 -12.45
C SER A 155 5.82 14.76 -10.94
N MET A 156 7.01 15.02 -10.37
CA MET A 156 7.17 15.12 -8.92
C MET A 156 8.25 16.10 -8.45
N GLY A 157 8.59 17.10 -9.27
CA GLY A 157 9.60 18.10 -8.92
C GLY A 157 9.33 18.84 -7.61
N GLY A 158 8.07 19.16 -7.32
CA GLY A 158 7.68 19.76 -6.03
C GLY A 158 7.92 18.81 -4.84
N THR A 159 7.79 17.50 -5.03
CA THR A 159 8.12 16.49 -4.02
C THR A 159 9.62 16.38 -3.82
N LEU A 160 10.39 16.36 -4.90
CA LEU A 160 11.86 16.36 -4.87
C LEU A 160 12.42 17.57 -4.11
N ALA A 161 11.96 18.78 -4.48
CA ALA A 161 12.36 20.01 -3.81
C ALA A 161 12.10 19.91 -2.29
N ARG A 162 10.94 19.44 -1.92
CA ARG A 162 10.54 19.33 -0.51
C ARG A 162 11.31 18.26 0.27
N LEU A 163 11.66 17.16 -0.36
CA LEU A 163 12.54 16.15 0.25
C LEU A 163 13.93 16.72 0.53
N ILE A 164 14.44 17.53 -0.38
CA ILE A 164 15.74 18.21 -0.24
C ILE A 164 15.67 19.26 0.87
N ASP A 165 14.62 20.11 0.89
CA ASP A 165 14.39 21.12 1.92
C ASP A 165 14.29 20.51 3.34
N GLN A 166 13.80 19.29 3.42
CA GLN A 166 13.71 18.51 4.67
C GLN A 166 15.01 17.74 5.00
N ASN A 167 16.09 18.00 4.29
CA ASN A 167 17.40 17.36 4.47
C ASN A 167 17.42 15.85 4.28
N HIS A 168 16.50 15.32 3.48
CA HIS A 168 16.57 13.91 3.08
C HIS A 168 17.68 13.71 2.03
N GLU A 169 18.20 12.50 1.97
CA GLU A 169 19.20 12.08 0.99
C GLU A 169 18.46 11.48 -0.21
N VAL A 170 18.44 12.24 -1.32
CA VAL A 170 17.62 11.88 -2.50
C VAL A 170 18.52 11.45 -3.64
N TYR A 171 18.20 10.31 -4.22
CA TYR A 171 18.83 9.74 -5.40
C TYR A 171 17.79 9.62 -6.51
N VAL A 172 18.15 9.99 -7.74
CA VAL A 172 17.31 9.78 -8.92
C VAL A 172 17.98 8.76 -9.82
N ALA A 173 17.25 7.70 -10.15
CA ALA A 173 17.70 6.66 -11.05
C ALA A 173 16.94 6.75 -12.37
N TYR A 174 17.61 7.21 -13.42
CA TYR A 174 17.07 7.21 -14.77
C TYR A 174 17.11 5.80 -15.36
N GLN A 175 15.98 5.33 -15.87
CA GLN A 175 15.87 4.01 -16.47
C GLN A 175 16.33 3.99 -17.93
N THR A 176 16.27 5.13 -18.59
CA THR A 176 16.75 5.32 -19.97
C THR A 176 17.66 6.55 -20.06
N SER A 177 18.53 6.56 -21.07
CA SER A 177 19.45 7.68 -21.31
C SER A 177 18.77 8.89 -21.96
N GLY A 178 17.55 8.75 -22.48
CA GLY A 178 16.84 9.79 -23.22
C GLY A 178 17.39 10.10 -24.60
N ASN A 179 18.44 9.41 -25.05
CA ASN A 179 19.14 9.65 -26.31
C ASN A 179 18.31 9.43 -27.58
N ILE A 180 17.13 8.82 -27.47
CA ILE A 180 16.20 8.61 -28.60
C ILE A 180 15.18 9.75 -28.70
N ALA A 181 14.98 10.52 -27.63
CA ALA A 181 13.94 11.55 -27.56
C ALA A 181 14.30 12.81 -28.38
N VAL A 182 15.57 13.16 -28.44
CA VAL A 182 16.07 14.34 -29.16
C VAL A 182 17.30 13.95 -29.97
N SER A 183 17.35 14.35 -31.24
CA SER A 183 18.53 14.10 -32.06
C SER A 183 19.71 14.96 -31.61
N ASP A 184 20.94 14.49 -31.80
CA ASP A 184 22.14 15.26 -31.45
C ASP A 184 22.20 16.59 -32.18
N GLU A 185 21.63 16.68 -33.37
CA GLU A 185 21.57 17.92 -34.17
C GLU A 185 20.61 18.91 -33.55
N ASP A 186 19.45 18.49 -33.09
CA ASP A 186 18.49 19.37 -32.40
C ASP A 186 19.05 19.83 -31.05
N ALA A 187 19.66 18.94 -30.28
CA ALA A 187 20.31 19.29 -29.03
C ALA A 187 21.40 20.36 -29.23
N ARG A 188 22.22 20.18 -30.27
CA ARG A 188 23.26 21.18 -30.63
C ARG A 188 22.67 22.53 -30.98
N ARG A 189 21.61 22.59 -31.79
CA ARG A 189 20.92 23.84 -32.15
C ARG A 189 20.42 24.57 -30.90
N TYR A 190 19.82 23.89 -29.94
CA TYR A 190 19.36 24.49 -28.70
C TYR A 190 20.50 25.04 -27.84
N VAL A 191 21.62 24.33 -27.77
CA VAL A 191 22.82 24.79 -27.06
C VAL A 191 23.40 26.04 -27.74
N ASP A 192 23.54 26.04 -29.07
CA ASP A 192 24.07 27.16 -29.84
C ASP A 192 23.21 28.42 -29.67
N VAL A 193 21.88 28.27 -29.73
CA VAL A 193 20.94 29.39 -29.47
C VAL A 193 21.08 29.90 -28.04
N SER A 194 21.18 29.02 -27.07
CA SER A 194 21.33 29.42 -25.66
C SER A 194 22.63 30.18 -25.41
N ILE A 195 23.73 29.78 -26.05
CA ILE A 195 25.01 30.43 -25.95
C ILE A 195 24.93 31.82 -26.59
N ALA A 196 24.34 31.92 -27.80
CA ALA A 196 24.19 33.19 -28.52
C ALA A 196 23.36 34.20 -27.74
N THR A 197 22.24 33.75 -27.13
CA THR A 197 21.36 34.64 -26.34
C THR A 197 21.95 35.02 -24.98
N SER A 198 22.76 34.17 -24.38
CA SER A 198 23.43 34.45 -23.09
C SER A 198 24.60 35.44 -23.25
N GLY A 199 25.19 35.51 -24.43
CA GLY A 199 26.28 36.45 -24.77
C GLY A 199 25.85 37.90 -24.85
N ASP A 200 24.59 38.17 -25.20
CA ASP A 200 24.08 39.56 -25.35
C ASP A 200 23.69 40.23 -24.03
N SER A 201 23.54 39.48 -22.93
CA SER A 201 23.17 40.01 -21.60
C SER A 201 24.32 40.75 -20.88
N LYS A 202 25.53 40.78 -21.44
CA LYS A 202 26.70 41.48 -20.86
C LYS A 202 27.02 42.80 -21.54
N LYS A 203 26.13 43.32 -22.40
CA LYS A 203 26.31 44.59 -23.11
C LYS A 203 25.16 45.56 -22.89
N MET A 204 24.52 45.57 -21.75
CA MET A 204 23.66 46.67 -21.28
C MET A 204 24.11 47.14 -19.91
#